data_1c4392e50821582fe799c097919f1df0
#
_entry.id   1c4392e50821582fe799c097919f1df0
#
_cell.length_a   1.000
_cell.length_b   1.000
_cell.length_c   1.000
_cell.angle_alpha   90.00
_cell.angle_beta   90.00
_cell.angle_gamma   90.00
#
_symmetry.space_group_name_H-M   'P 1'
#
loop_
_entity.id
_entity.type
_entity.pdbx_description
1 polymer ?
#
loop_
_entity_poly.entity_id
_entity_poly.type
_entity_poly.pdbx_seq_one_letter_code
_entity_poly.pdbx_strand_id
1 'polypeptide(L)'
;MSALVKPPALKPGATLAVVSPASTPRPELVQAGIDCLHGLGYCTVLYPHALDRGPLYYAGTVEQRVGDFHAAFADPAIDGIICTRGGWGSAELLPYLNADLIRANMVRCKKDTPISGGVCLLNM
;
A
#
# COMPACT_ATOMS: atom_id res chain seq x y z
N MET A 1 4.79 28.22 0.37
CA MET A 1 4.72 26.83 0.88
C MET A 1 3.31 26.29 0.67
N SER A 2 3.18 25.16 0.00
CA SER A 2 1.89 24.48 -0.09
C SER A 2 1.56 23.86 1.28
N ALA A 3 0.31 24.03 1.71
CA ALA A 3 -0.15 23.40 2.95
C ALA A 3 -0.07 21.87 2.84
N LEU A 4 0.36 21.22 3.88
CA LEU A 4 0.40 19.76 3.98
C LEU A 4 -1.02 19.22 3.89
N VAL A 5 -1.26 18.40 2.87
CA VAL A 5 -2.55 17.74 2.69
C VAL A 5 -2.53 16.44 3.48
N LYS A 6 -3.31 16.38 4.55
CA LYS A 6 -3.47 15.15 5.32
C LYS A 6 -4.57 14.30 4.68
N PRO A 7 -4.35 13.00 4.49
CA PRO A 7 -5.42 12.10 4.08
C PRO A 7 -6.45 11.97 5.21
N PRO A 8 -7.72 11.66 4.89
CA PRO A 8 -8.71 11.36 5.92
C PRO A 8 -8.33 10.09 6.69
N ALA A 9 -8.76 10.02 7.95
CA ALA A 9 -8.58 8.81 8.75
C ALA A 9 -9.35 7.64 8.12
N LEU A 10 -8.80 6.44 8.28
CA LEU A 10 -9.47 5.21 7.86
C LEU A 10 -10.77 5.02 8.66
N LYS A 11 -11.84 4.68 7.95
CA LYS A 11 -13.14 4.36 8.57
C LYS A 11 -13.21 2.87 8.89
N PRO A 12 -14.03 2.46 9.88
CA PRO A 12 -14.34 1.05 10.09
C PRO A 12 -14.82 0.39 8.80
N GLY A 13 -14.33 -0.81 8.51
CA GLY A 13 -14.64 -1.52 7.27
C GLY A 13 -13.79 -1.10 6.06
N ALA A 14 -12.85 -0.16 6.20
CA ALA A 14 -11.95 0.25 5.14
C ALA A 14 -11.14 -0.95 4.61
N THR A 15 -10.82 -0.90 3.32
CA THR A 15 -10.04 -1.94 2.63
C THR A 15 -8.59 -1.49 2.48
N LEU A 16 -7.68 -2.32 2.97
CA LEU A 16 -6.25 -2.08 2.95
C LEU A 16 -5.55 -3.00 1.95
N ALA A 17 -4.75 -2.40 1.06
CA ALA A 17 -3.84 -3.16 0.21
C ALA A 17 -2.61 -3.56 1.01
N VAL A 18 -2.25 -4.83 0.94
CA VAL A 18 -1.03 -5.36 1.57
C VAL A 18 0.00 -5.58 0.46
N VAL A 19 1.08 -4.82 0.51
CA VAL A 19 2.15 -4.82 -0.51
C VAL A 19 3.51 -5.02 0.15
N SER A 20 4.48 -5.48 -0.64
CA SER A 20 5.87 -5.67 -0.19
C SER A 20 6.81 -4.89 -1.10
N PRO A 21 7.13 -3.63 -0.78
CA PRO A 21 7.99 -2.81 -1.63
C PRO A 21 9.48 -3.16 -1.53
N ALA A 22 9.86 -3.92 -0.54
CA ALA A 22 11.26 -4.29 -0.27
C ALA A 22 11.44 -5.80 -0.18
N SER A 23 11.84 -6.30 0.97
CA SER A 23 12.15 -7.72 1.18
C SER A 23 10.91 -8.60 1.23
N THR A 24 11.06 -9.86 0.85
CA THR A 24 10.03 -10.89 1.03
C THR A 24 9.74 -11.09 2.51
N PRO A 25 8.50 -10.92 2.95
CA PRO A 25 8.12 -11.23 4.33
C PRO A 25 7.96 -12.74 4.54
N ARG A 26 7.93 -13.16 5.79
CA ARG A 26 7.52 -14.51 6.13
C ARG A 26 6.00 -14.64 6.02
N PRO A 27 5.47 -15.60 5.23
CA PRO A 27 4.02 -15.71 4.99
C PRO A 27 3.19 -15.83 6.25
N GLU A 28 3.68 -16.57 7.26
CA GLU A 28 2.98 -16.75 8.53
C GLU A 28 2.84 -15.44 9.32
N LEU A 29 3.80 -14.51 9.21
CA LEU A 29 3.71 -13.22 9.86
C LEU A 29 2.76 -12.28 9.10
N VAL A 30 2.73 -12.37 7.78
CA VAL A 30 1.76 -11.62 6.96
C VAL A 30 0.35 -12.06 7.31
N GLN A 31 0.11 -13.37 7.40
CA GLN A 31 -1.21 -13.90 7.77
C GLN A 31 -1.63 -13.44 9.17
N ALA A 32 -0.72 -13.49 10.14
CA ALA A 32 -1.00 -13.00 11.49
C ALA A 32 -1.34 -11.49 11.49
N GLY A 33 -0.64 -10.69 10.69
CA GLY A 33 -0.94 -9.27 10.52
C GLY A 33 -2.30 -9.03 9.88
N ILE A 34 -2.66 -9.80 8.86
CA ILE A 34 -3.97 -9.75 8.20
C ILE A 34 -5.08 -10.10 9.20
N ASP A 35 -4.90 -11.16 9.97
CA ASP A 35 -5.88 -11.58 11.00
C ASP A 35 -6.06 -10.48 12.06
N CYS A 36 -4.98 -9.81 12.45
CA CYS A 36 -5.04 -8.67 13.36
C CYS A 36 -5.87 -7.52 12.76
N LEU A 37 -5.63 -7.17 11.49
CA LEU A 37 -6.39 -6.12 10.80
C LEU A 37 -7.88 -6.47 10.69
N HIS A 38 -8.20 -7.72 10.39
CA HIS A 38 -9.59 -8.19 10.36
C HIS A 38 -10.23 -8.09 11.75
N GLY A 39 -9.49 -8.42 12.80
CA GLY A 39 -9.94 -8.24 14.19
C GLY A 39 -10.23 -6.79 14.57
N LEU A 40 -9.54 -5.84 13.92
CA LEU A 40 -9.77 -4.41 14.07
C LEU A 40 -10.91 -3.87 13.19
N GLY A 41 -11.54 -4.72 12.39
CA GLY A 41 -12.68 -4.35 11.54
C GLY A 41 -12.31 -3.86 10.13
N TYR A 42 -11.05 -4.05 9.70
CA TYR A 42 -10.62 -3.73 8.34
C TYR A 42 -10.73 -4.93 7.41
N CYS A 43 -10.91 -4.65 6.12
CA CYS A 43 -10.73 -5.63 5.06
C CYS A 43 -9.32 -5.52 4.47
N THR A 44 -8.81 -6.60 3.89
CA THR A 44 -7.48 -6.58 3.29
C THR A 44 -7.49 -7.23 1.90
N VAL A 45 -6.62 -6.73 1.03
CA VAL A 45 -6.30 -7.33 -0.27
C VAL A 45 -4.80 -7.57 -0.30
N LEU A 46 -4.39 -8.84 -0.34
CA LEU A 46 -3.00 -9.21 -0.52
C LEU A 46 -2.65 -9.10 -2.00
N TYR A 47 -1.70 -8.24 -2.32
CA TYR A 47 -1.32 -8.00 -3.72
C TYR A 47 -0.47 -9.14 -4.27
N PRO A 48 -0.49 -9.36 -5.61
CA PRO A 48 0.03 -10.58 -6.23
C PRO A 48 1.49 -10.89 -5.92
N HIS A 49 2.34 -9.87 -5.78
CA HIS A 49 3.78 -10.04 -5.58
C HIS A 49 4.22 -9.86 -4.12
N ALA A 50 3.27 -9.70 -3.19
CA ALA A 50 3.60 -9.42 -1.79
C ALA A 50 4.39 -10.55 -1.10
N LEU A 51 4.23 -11.78 -1.55
CA LEU A 51 4.93 -12.96 -1.02
C LEU A 51 5.96 -13.54 -2.00
N ASP A 52 6.19 -12.88 -3.13
CA ASP A 52 7.13 -13.35 -4.13
C ASP A 52 8.56 -13.36 -3.60
N ARG A 53 9.34 -14.30 -4.11
CA ARG A 53 10.76 -14.37 -3.88
C ARG A 53 11.46 -13.97 -5.17
N GLY A 54 11.94 -12.74 -5.18
CA GLY A 54 12.66 -12.20 -6.32
C GLY A 54 14.16 -12.32 -6.19
N PRO A 55 14.92 -11.55 -7.00
CA PRO A 55 16.36 -11.50 -6.88
C PRO A 55 16.76 -11.14 -5.45
N LEU A 56 17.81 -11.79 -4.97
CA LEU A 56 18.28 -11.63 -3.59
C LEU A 56 17.16 -11.95 -2.58
N TYR A 57 16.89 -11.02 -1.68
CA TYR A 57 15.86 -11.13 -0.64
C TYR A 57 14.62 -10.29 -0.93
N TYR A 58 14.50 -9.72 -2.13
CA TYR A 58 13.37 -8.85 -2.48
C TYR A 58 12.10 -9.62 -2.82
N ALA A 59 10.97 -8.98 -2.60
CA ALA A 59 9.65 -9.50 -2.98
C ALA A 59 9.38 -9.25 -4.47
N GLY A 60 10.01 -10.04 -5.32
CA GLY A 60 9.92 -9.89 -6.76
C GLY A 60 10.89 -8.85 -7.36
N THR A 61 10.71 -8.58 -8.64
CA THR A 61 11.49 -7.57 -9.37
C THR A 61 11.06 -6.17 -9.02
N VAL A 62 11.83 -5.16 -9.44
CA VAL A 62 11.44 -3.75 -9.30
C VAL A 62 10.11 -3.48 -9.99
N GLU A 63 9.93 -3.99 -11.23
CA GLU A 63 8.69 -3.81 -11.99
C GLU A 63 7.48 -4.42 -11.28
N GLN A 64 7.64 -5.60 -10.68
CA GLN A 64 6.56 -6.27 -9.95
C GLN A 64 6.17 -5.49 -8.70
N ARG A 65 7.15 -5.03 -7.93
CA ARG A 65 6.91 -4.24 -6.72
C ARG A 65 6.29 -2.86 -7.03
N VAL A 66 6.79 -2.19 -8.06
CA VAL A 66 6.20 -0.92 -8.56
C VAL A 66 4.79 -1.15 -9.07
N GLY A 67 4.57 -2.23 -9.82
CA GLY A 67 3.27 -2.60 -10.36
C GLY A 67 2.22 -2.78 -9.28
N ASP A 68 2.54 -3.52 -8.22
CA ASP A 68 1.63 -3.69 -7.07
C ASP A 68 1.33 -2.35 -6.40
N PHE A 69 2.34 -1.53 -6.20
CA PHE A 69 2.20 -0.23 -5.57
C PHE A 69 1.31 0.70 -6.39
N HIS A 70 1.54 0.78 -7.71
CA HIS A 70 0.72 1.59 -8.61
C HIS A 70 -0.73 1.06 -8.68
N ALA A 71 -0.91 -0.24 -8.75
CA ALA A 71 -2.24 -0.85 -8.77
C ALA A 71 -3.02 -0.52 -7.49
N ALA A 72 -2.37 -0.56 -6.33
CA ALA A 72 -2.99 -0.19 -5.06
C ALA A 72 -3.43 1.29 -5.03
N PHE A 73 -2.61 2.20 -5.56
CA PHE A 73 -2.98 3.61 -5.67
C PHE A 73 -4.11 3.87 -6.67
N ALA A 74 -4.13 3.12 -7.77
CA ALA A 74 -5.11 3.32 -8.84
C ALA A 74 -6.48 2.72 -8.51
N ASP A 75 -6.54 1.73 -7.65
CA ASP A 75 -7.79 1.04 -7.31
C ASP A 75 -8.67 1.88 -6.39
N PRO A 76 -9.86 2.34 -6.85
CA PRO A 76 -10.75 3.15 -6.03
C PRO A 76 -11.35 2.38 -4.84
N ALA A 77 -11.28 1.06 -4.82
CA ALA A 77 -11.76 0.23 -3.72
C ALA A 77 -10.76 0.15 -2.55
N ILE A 78 -9.51 0.60 -2.77
CA ILE A 78 -8.47 0.62 -1.74
C ILE A 78 -8.49 1.94 -0.99
N ASP A 79 -8.62 1.85 0.33
CA ASP A 79 -8.66 3.00 1.24
C ASP A 79 -7.31 3.31 1.87
N GLY A 80 -6.41 2.34 1.92
CA GLY A 80 -5.07 2.51 2.46
C GLY A 80 -4.11 1.44 1.98
N ILE A 81 -2.81 1.69 2.15
CA ILE A 81 -1.76 0.74 1.78
C ILE A 81 -0.93 0.43 3.02
N ILE A 82 -0.75 -0.85 3.30
CA ILE A 82 0.15 -1.34 4.34
C ILE A 82 1.31 -2.09 3.67
N CYS A 83 2.52 -1.69 4.03
CA CYS A 83 3.73 -2.41 3.62
C CYS A 83 4.03 -3.51 4.63
N THR A 84 4.32 -4.72 4.14
CA THR A 84 4.63 -5.87 5.01
C THR A 84 5.93 -5.69 5.77
N ARG A 85 6.90 -5.01 5.14
CA ARG A 85 8.19 -4.65 5.72
C ARG A 85 8.75 -3.41 5.02
N GLY A 86 9.58 -2.66 5.74
CA GLY A 86 10.48 -1.67 5.18
C GLY A 86 11.79 -2.30 4.68
N GLY A 87 12.70 -1.48 4.21
CA GLY A 87 14.05 -1.88 3.82
C GLY A 87 14.58 -1.12 2.62
N TRP A 88 15.83 -1.41 2.26
CA TRP A 88 16.56 -0.75 1.17
C TRP A 88 15.86 -0.87 -0.19
N GLY A 89 15.20 -2.01 -0.44
CA GLY A 89 14.48 -2.24 -1.69
C GLY A 89 13.40 -1.22 -1.99
N SER A 90 12.83 -0.57 -0.99
CA SER A 90 11.84 0.49 -1.19
C SER A 90 12.43 1.70 -1.91
N ALA A 91 13.69 2.05 -1.62
CA ALA A 91 14.36 3.16 -2.28
C ALA A 91 14.60 2.93 -3.78
N GLU A 92 14.75 1.68 -4.19
CA GLU A 92 14.92 1.31 -5.61
C GLU A 92 13.67 1.62 -6.44
N LEU A 93 12.50 1.72 -5.80
CA LEU A 93 11.25 2.01 -6.50
C LEU A 93 11.11 3.48 -6.88
N LEU A 94 11.77 4.38 -6.16
CA LEU A 94 11.58 5.84 -6.30
C LEU A 94 11.71 6.36 -7.73
N PRO A 95 12.72 5.95 -8.53
CA PRO A 95 12.85 6.43 -9.91
C PRO A 95 11.71 6.01 -10.83
N TYR A 96 10.99 4.95 -10.47
CA TYR A 96 9.95 4.33 -11.29
C TYR A 96 8.53 4.68 -10.83
N LEU A 97 8.39 5.39 -9.72
CA LEU A 97 7.08 5.78 -9.21
C LEU A 97 6.46 6.86 -10.08
N ASN A 98 5.19 6.65 -10.43
CA ASN A 98 4.40 7.65 -11.15
C ASN A 98 3.83 8.66 -10.15
N ALA A 99 4.50 9.79 -9.99
CA ALA A 99 4.10 10.82 -9.04
C ALA A 99 2.71 11.42 -9.35
N ASP A 100 2.33 11.49 -10.63
CA ASP A 100 1.03 12.02 -11.02
C ASP A 100 -0.11 11.07 -10.65
N LEU A 101 0.10 9.76 -10.84
CA LEU A 101 -0.85 8.74 -10.38
C LEU A 101 -1.05 8.82 -8.86
N ILE A 102 0.05 8.89 -8.12
CA ILE A 102 0.02 8.96 -6.66
C ILE A 102 -0.71 10.24 -6.22
N ARG A 103 -0.32 11.38 -6.77
CA ARG A 103 -0.93 12.68 -6.45
C ARG A 103 -2.42 12.72 -6.78
N ALA A 104 -2.83 12.20 -7.93
CA ALA A 104 -4.22 12.17 -8.35
C ALA A 104 -5.09 11.37 -7.38
N ASN A 105 -4.57 10.28 -6.81
CA ASN A 105 -5.31 9.44 -5.88
C ASN A 105 -5.27 9.98 -4.43
N MET A 106 -4.25 10.73 -4.06
CA MET A 106 -4.23 11.46 -2.79
C MET A 106 -5.23 12.63 -2.79
N VAL A 107 -5.45 13.28 -3.92
CA VAL A 107 -6.36 14.44 -4.06
C VAL A 107 -7.82 14.02 -4.13
N ARG A 108 -8.14 12.80 -4.54
CA ARG A 108 -9.51 12.27 -4.52
C ARG A 108 -10.14 12.30 -3.13
N CYS A 109 -9.34 12.34 -2.10
CA CYS A 109 -9.80 12.51 -0.72
C CYS A 109 -10.41 13.89 -0.40
N LYS A 110 -10.39 14.84 -1.34
CA LYS A 110 -10.80 16.22 -1.11
C LYS A 110 -12.22 16.58 -1.55
N LYS A 111 -12.91 15.74 -2.28
CA LYS A 111 -14.28 16.07 -2.74
C LYS A 111 -15.30 15.18 -2.06
N ASP A 112 -16.02 15.78 -1.15
CA ASP A 112 -17.39 15.56 -0.64
C ASP A 112 -18.18 14.30 -1.07
N THR A 113 -17.52 13.21 -1.33
CA THR A 113 -18.16 11.91 -1.47
C THR A 113 -17.83 11.08 -0.24
N PRO A 114 -18.85 10.51 0.41
CA PRO A 114 -18.65 9.76 1.66
C PRO A 114 -17.94 8.42 1.45
N ILE A 115 -17.29 8.23 0.35
CA ILE A 115 -16.61 6.99 0.01
C ILE A 115 -15.28 7.33 -0.63
N SER A 116 -14.27 6.87 -0.04
CA SER A 116 -13.04 6.45 -0.64
C SER A 116 -11.76 7.15 -0.30
N GLY A 117 -10.91 6.39 0.14
CA GLY A 117 -9.61 6.18 -0.42
C GLY A 117 -8.60 7.26 -0.06
N GLY A 118 -8.38 7.50 1.22
CA GLY A 118 -7.13 8.07 1.67
C GLY A 118 -6.07 6.97 1.69
N VAL A 119 -5.08 7.05 0.82
CA VAL A 119 -3.93 6.15 0.92
C VAL A 119 -3.10 6.62 2.11
N CYS A 120 -3.10 5.86 3.17
CA CYS A 120 -2.21 6.05 4.31
C CYS A 120 -1.04 5.08 4.16
N LEU A 121 0.16 5.60 3.97
CA LEU A 121 1.38 4.80 4.06
C LEU A 121 1.71 4.65 5.54
N LEU A 122 1.35 3.52 6.11
CA LEU A 122 1.85 3.13 7.42
C LEU A 122 3.11 2.28 7.19
N ASN A 123 4.25 2.87 7.48
CA ASN A 123 5.49 2.12 7.67
C ASN A 123 5.43 1.43 9.03
N MET A 124 5.37 0.11 9.03
CA MET A 124 5.64 -0.68 10.21
C MET A 124 7.08 -1.17 10.21
#